data_3cd49e81df82f669c4a413040aa64829
#
_entry.id   3cd49e81df82f669c4a413040aa64829
#
_cell.length_a   1.000
_cell.length_b   1.000
_cell.length_c   1.000
_cell.angle_alpha   90.00
_cell.angle_beta   90.00
_cell.angle_gamma   90.00
#
_symmetry.space_group_name_H-M   'P 1'
#
loop_
_entity.id
_entity.type
_entity.pdbx_description
1 polymer ?
#
loop_
_entity_poly.entity_id
_entity_poly.type
_entity_poly.pdbx_seq_one_letter_code
_entity_poly.pdbx_strand_id
1 'polypeptide(L)'
;MSNRGEQALLKQSTILMLAVAIAGIVTGFVSGSQSILFDGFFSLIATFIKVLMLITAKLIAKQSNHRFQFGFWHLEPMVLLIEGSFLMLIAIYAFLNGVFGIINGGRDIELGLVIIYAAVFTVVEFAYFFYVRQRNRKLKSSLIQFDNISWLVDAMLSVGLLISFLAALLLKSQGYGQWAVYVDPLILIVLALTMLPPAFKILGPALRDVLGIAPDTLDDQVRQVMDAAKTEHGFDDYVSYVQKHGRARFIEIHVVLPADYALSNVGQLDALREEISAKLGKPDAARWLTISFTGDRKWVA
;
A
#
# COMPACT_ATOMS: atom_id res chain seq x y z
N MET A 1 -7.65 -21.50 -1.84
CA MET A 1 -8.88 -21.57 -1.02
C MET A 1 -8.67 -20.70 0.21
N SER A 2 -9.35 -19.56 0.29
CA SER A 2 -9.25 -18.71 1.50
C SER A 2 -9.84 -19.48 2.67
N ASN A 3 -9.05 -19.68 3.71
CA ASN A 3 -9.43 -20.44 4.87
C ASN A 3 -10.51 -19.65 5.64
N ARG A 4 -11.64 -20.27 5.99
CA ARG A 4 -12.73 -19.61 6.75
C ARG A 4 -12.21 -18.89 8.00
N GLY A 5 -11.16 -19.41 8.63
CA GLY A 5 -10.51 -18.79 9.79
C GLY A 5 -9.80 -17.48 9.44
N GLU A 6 -9.17 -17.38 8.27
CA GLU A 6 -8.52 -16.16 7.76
C GLU A 6 -9.55 -15.04 7.54
N GLN A 7 -10.64 -15.37 6.83
CA GLN A 7 -11.71 -14.39 6.55
C GLN A 7 -12.39 -13.91 7.85
N ALA A 8 -12.62 -14.82 8.80
CA ALA A 8 -13.21 -14.46 10.08
C ALA A 8 -12.31 -13.49 10.87
N LEU A 9 -10.99 -13.75 10.89
CA LEU A 9 -10.03 -12.93 11.61
C LEU A 9 -9.90 -11.53 10.97
N LEU A 10 -9.82 -11.43 9.64
CA LEU A 10 -9.80 -10.16 8.92
C LEU A 10 -11.09 -9.36 9.12
N LYS A 11 -12.24 -10.02 9.15
CA LYS A 11 -13.52 -9.36 9.46
C LYS A 11 -13.54 -8.81 10.89
N GLN A 12 -13.06 -9.58 11.87
CA GLN A 12 -12.95 -9.12 13.26
C GLN A 12 -12.01 -7.92 13.35
N SER A 13 -10.84 -7.97 12.69
CA SER A 13 -9.89 -6.86 12.59
C SER A 13 -10.55 -5.59 12.06
N THR A 14 -11.27 -5.70 10.94
CA THR A 14 -11.97 -4.55 10.33
C THR A 14 -13.02 -3.94 11.24
N ILE A 15 -13.83 -4.78 11.93
CA ILE A 15 -14.86 -4.30 12.86
C ILE A 15 -14.22 -3.61 14.07
N LEU A 16 -13.18 -4.19 14.64
CA LEU A 16 -12.50 -3.60 15.79
C LEU A 16 -11.82 -2.27 15.42
N MET A 17 -11.15 -2.20 14.27
CA MET A 17 -10.54 -0.96 13.81
C MET A 17 -11.58 0.14 13.53
N LEU A 18 -12.76 -0.22 13.01
CA LEU A 18 -13.87 0.72 12.88
C LEU A 18 -14.33 1.26 14.24
N ALA A 19 -14.41 0.39 15.26
CA ALA A 19 -14.76 0.80 16.60
C ALA A 19 -13.71 1.75 17.21
N VAL A 20 -12.41 1.47 17.02
CA VAL A 20 -11.30 2.37 17.41
C VAL A 20 -11.43 3.72 16.71
N ALA A 21 -11.66 3.72 15.39
CA ALA A 21 -11.83 4.94 14.61
C ALA A 21 -12.99 5.82 15.12
N ILE A 22 -14.17 5.23 15.36
CA ILE A 22 -15.33 5.95 15.87
C ILE A 22 -15.04 6.52 17.26
N ALA A 23 -14.45 5.71 18.15
CA ALA A 23 -14.09 6.15 19.49
C ALA A 23 -13.07 7.30 19.45
N GLY A 24 -12.05 7.24 18.57
CA GLY A 24 -11.08 8.30 18.37
C GLY A 24 -11.72 9.61 17.89
N ILE A 25 -12.59 9.53 16.89
CA ILE A 25 -13.31 10.71 16.38
C ILE A 25 -14.17 11.34 17.48
N VAL A 26 -14.97 10.54 18.17
CA VAL A 26 -15.84 11.04 19.25
C VAL A 26 -15.04 11.65 20.41
N THR A 27 -14.01 10.93 20.88
CA THR A 27 -13.16 11.42 21.97
C THR A 27 -12.40 12.67 21.56
N GLY A 28 -11.88 12.72 20.34
CA GLY A 28 -11.16 13.90 19.82
C GLY A 28 -12.05 15.14 19.76
N PHE A 29 -13.31 15.00 19.31
CA PHE A 29 -14.27 16.12 19.33
C PHE A 29 -14.62 16.57 20.76
N VAL A 30 -14.89 15.64 21.66
CA VAL A 30 -15.33 15.95 23.02
C VAL A 30 -14.18 16.55 23.85
N SER A 31 -12.95 16.03 23.69
CA SER A 31 -11.77 16.50 24.42
C SER A 31 -11.11 17.76 23.84
N GLY A 32 -11.44 18.12 22.59
CA GLY A 32 -10.77 19.18 21.83
C GLY A 32 -9.38 18.78 21.30
N SER A 33 -8.95 17.51 21.47
CA SER A 33 -7.66 17.03 20.99
C SER A 33 -7.70 16.73 19.49
N GLN A 34 -6.91 17.50 18.73
CA GLN A 34 -6.76 17.28 17.29
C GLN A 34 -5.87 16.08 16.98
N SER A 35 -4.96 15.71 17.90
CA SER A 35 -4.12 14.52 17.74
C SER A 35 -4.96 13.23 17.81
N ILE A 36 -5.94 13.14 18.74
CA ILE A 36 -6.86 12.01 18.80
C ILE A 36 -7.84 12.03 17.62
N LEU A 37 -8.32 13.20 17.21
CA LEU A 37 -9.14 13.34 16.01
C LEU A 37 -8.40 12.81 14.77
N PHE A 38 -7.14 13.18 14.61
CA PHE A 38 -6.28 12.70 13.53
C PHE A 38 -6.13 11.18 13.55
N ASP A 39 -5.84 10.59 14.71
CA ASP A 39 -5.74 9.15 14.92
C ASP A 39 -7.05 8.43 14.53
N GLY A 40 -8.18 8.96 14.97
CA GLY A 40 -9.50 8.43 14.60
C GLY A 40 -9.81 8.49 13.11
N PHE A 41 -9.52 9.60 12.43
CA PHE A 41 -9.67 9.71 10.98
C PHE A 41 -8.70 8.80 10.22
N PHE A 42 -7.45 8.70 10.68
CA PHE A 42 -6.47 7.79 10.12
C PHE A 42 -6.98 6.34 10.16
N SER A 43 -7.44 5.88 11.32
CA SER A 43 -8.01 4.54 11.52
C SER A 43 -9.28 4.31 10.68
N LEU A 44 -10.12 5.33 10.51
CA LEU A 44 -11.31 5.26 9.64
C LEU A 44 -10.93 5.03 8.18
N ILE A 45 -9.96 5.78 7.67
CA ILE A 45 -9.45 5.64 6.30
C ILE A 45 -8.78 4.27 6.14
N ALA A 46 -7.93 3.86 7.07
CA ALA A 46 -7.31 2.54 7.04
C ALA A 46 -8.37 1.42 6.98
N THR A 47 -9.47 1.55 7.74
CA THR A 47 -10.61 0.61 7.68
C THR A 47 -11.26 0.59 6.30
N PHE A 48 -11.54 1.76 5.72
CA PHE A 48 -12.13 1.87 4.38
C PHE A 48 -11.24 1.24 3.31
N ILE A 49 -9.95 1.52 3.35
CA ILE A 49 -8.97 0.94 2.42
C ILE A 49 -8.87 -0.57 2.56
N LYS A 50 -8.87 -1.11 3.80
CA LYS A 50 -8.92 -2.58 4.02
C LYS A 50 -10.12 -3.22 3.32
N VAL A 51 -11.29 -2.59 3.40
CA VAL A 51 -12.51 -3.08 2.70
C VAL A 51 -12.33 -3.02 1.18
N LEU A 52 -11.83 -1.91 0.65
CA LEU A 52 -11.54 -1.78 -0.79
C LEU A 52 -10.54 -2.83 -1.27
N MET A 53 -9.45 -3.05 -0.52
CA MET A 53 -8.45 -4.07 -0.84
C MET A 53 -9.04 -5.48 -0.85
N LEU A 54 -9.93 -5.82 0.11
CA LEU A 54 -10.61 -7.10 0.12
C LEU A 54 -11.53 -7.29 -1.08
N ILE A 55 -12.25 -6.24 -1.50
CA ILE A 55 -13.10 -6.26 -2.68
C ILE A 55 -12.23 -6.43 -3.94
N THR A 56 -11.15 -5.66 -4.06
CA THR A 56 -10.21 -5.71 -5.17
C THR A 56 -9.56 -7.09 -5.29
N ALA A 57 -9.08 -7.66 -4.18
CA ALA A 57 -8.51 -9.02 -4.18
C ALA A 57 -9.50 -10.08 -4.66
N LYS A 58 -10.79 -9.96 -4.29
CA LYS A 58 -11.86 -10.85 -4.78
C LYS A 58 -12.11 -10.67 -6.28
N LEU A 59 -12.04 -9.44 -6.78
CA LEU A 59 -12.24 -9.14 -8.21
C LEU A 59 -11.07 -9.66 -9.04
N ILE A 60 -9.83 -9.44 -8.60
CA ILE A 60 -8.62 -9.95 -9.26
C ILE A 60 -8.62 -11.48 -9.33
N ALA A 61 -9.14 -12.15 -8.31
CA ALA A 61 -9.25 -13.62 -8.31
C ALA A 61 -10.32 -14.16 -9.26
N LYS A 62 -11.20 -13.31 -9.82
CA LYS A 62 -12.17 -13.70 -10.84
C LYS A 62 -11.46 -13.80 -12.20
N GLN A 63 -11.93 -14.76 -13.00
CA GLN A 63 -11.48 -14.85 -14.40
C GLN A 63 -11.88 -13.60 -15.18
N SER A 64 -11.12 -13.29 -16.22
CA SER A 64 -11.46 -12.25 -17.20
C SER A 64 -12.86 -12.51 -17.79
N ASN A 65 -13.55 -11.44 -18.17
CA ASN A 65 -14.85 -11.52 -18.83
C ASN A 65 -14.86 -10.61 -20.08
N HIS A 66 -15.95 -10.64 -20.84
CA HIS A 66 -16.06 -9.87 -22.09
C HIS A 66 -15.82 -8.36 -21.95
N ARG A 67 -16.09 -7.77 -20.77
CA ARG A 67 -15.85 -6.33 -20.51
C ARG A 67 -14.45 -6.06 -19.98
N PHE A 68 -13.88 -6.99 -19.22
CA PHE A 68 -12.55 -6.87 -18.61
C PHE A 68 -11.68 -8.05 -19.08
N GLN A 69 -11.28 -7.98 -20.35
CA GLN A 69 -10.55 -9.06 -21.02
C GLN A 69 -9.16 -9.30 -20.42
N PHE A 70 -8.50 -8.24 -19.97
CA PHE A 70 -7.21 -8.31 -19.24
C PHE A 70 -7.38 -8.53 -17.73
N GLY A 71 -8.62 -8.76 -17.24
CA GLY A 71 -8.89 -8.91 -15.80
C GLY A 71 -8.98 -7.58 -15.07
N PHE A 72 -8.84 -7.62 -13.74
CA PHE A 72 -9.07 -6.49 -12.84
C PHE A 72 -7.80 -5.95 -12.20
N TRP A 73 -6.62 -6.22 -12.77
CA TRP A 73 -5.32 -5.86 -12.20
C TRP A 73 -5.14 -4.36 -11.95
N HIS A 74 -5.72 -3.52 -12.79
CA HIS A 74 -5.68 -2.06 -12.69
C HIS A 74 -6.34 -1.51 -11.42
N LEU A 75 -7.24 -2.28 -10.77
CA LEU A 75 -7.90 -1.85 -9.54
C LEU A 75 -6.92 -1.76 -8.35
N GLU A 76 -5.90 -2.61 -8.31
CA GLU A 76 -4.93 -2.62 -7.21
C GLU A 76 -4.17 -1.28 -7.10
N PRO A 77 -3.50 -0.76 -8.15
CA PRO A 77 -2.84 0.53 -8.06
C PRO A 77 -3.82 1.70 -7.89
N MET A 78 -5.06 1.61 -8.40
CA MET A 78 -6.08 2.65 -8.16
C MET A 78 -6.45 2.75 -6.67
N VAL A 79 -6.63 1.63 -5.98
CA VAL A 79 -6.92 1.62 -4.53
C VAL A 79 -5.72 2.16 -3.74
N LEU A 80 -4.50 1.77 -4.11
CA LEU A 80 -3.27 2.30 -3.49
C LEU A 80 -3.10 3.80 -3.75
N LEU A 81 -3.47 4.29 -4.93
CA LEU A 81 -3.47 5.71 -5.25
C LEU A 81 -4.44 6.49 -4.36
N ILE A 82 -5.65 5.96 -4.17
CA ILE A 82 -6.67 6.54 -3.26
C ILE A 82 -6.12 6.57 -1.83
N GLU A 83 -5.58 5.45 -1.34
CA GLU A 83 -4.98 5.34 -0.01
C GLU A 83 -3.87 6.38 0.21
N GLY A 84 -2.86 6.39 -0.66
CA GLY A 84 -1.74 7.33 -0.56
C GLY A 84 -2.18 8.79 -0.64
N SER A 85 -3.20 9.10 -1.46
CA SER A 85 -3.77 10.45 -1.57
C SER A 85 -4.46 10.88 -0.27
N PHE A 86 -5.28 10.02 0.33
CA PHE A 86 -5.93 10.32 1.61
C PHE A 86 -4.93 10.48 2.75
N LEU A 87 -3.93 9.58 2.84
CA LEU A 87 -2.87 9.68 3.83
C LEU A 87 -2.10 11.00 3.70
N MET A 88 -1.76 11.39 2.46
CA MET A 88 -1.08 12.66 2.19
C MET A 88 -1.93 13.86 2.61
N LEU A 89 -3.21 13.90 2.22
CA LEU A 89 -4.11 15.01 2.56
C LEU A 89 -4.29 15.16 4.07
N ILE A 90 -4.49 14.04 4.77
CA ILE A 90 -4.63 14.05 6.24
C ILE A 90 -3.33 14.49 6.90
N ALA A 91 -2.17 14.01 6.45
CA ALA A 91 -0.89 14.41 7.02
C ALA A 91 -0.62 15.91 6.81
N ILE A 92 -0.90 16.45 5.61
CA ILE A 92 -0.77 17.89 5.35
C ILE A 92 -1.73 18.69 6.24
N TYR A 93 -2.99 18.30 6.32
CA TYR A 93 -3.97 18.97 7.18
C TYR A 93 -3.54 18.96 8.64
N ALA A 94 -3.11 17.81 9.16
CA ALA A 94 -2.64 17.66 10.54
C ALA A 94 -1.40 18.53 10.83
N PHE A 95 -0.45 18.55 9.89
CA PHE A 95 0.74 19.41 10.01
C PHE A 95 0.36 20.89 10.11
N LEU A 96 -0.45 21.38 9.18
CA LEU A 96 -0.91 22.78 9.17
C LEU A 96 -1.69 23.12 10.44
N ASN A 97 -2.59 22.22 10.87
CA ASN A 97 -3.39 22.41 12.07
C ASN A 97 -2.52 22.45 13.35
N GLY A 98 -1.49 21.59 13.42
CA GLY A 98 -0.52 21.61 14.51
C GLY A 98 0.29 22.91 14.54
N VAL A 99 0.78 23.38 13.39
CA VAL A 99 1.50 24.67 13.27
C VAL A 99 0.60 25.84 13.68
N PHE A 100 -0.64 25.90 13.19
CA PHE A 100 -1.59 26.92 13.59
C PHE A 100 -1.91 26.87 15.10
N GLY A 101 -2.00 25.65 15.68
CA GLY A 101 -2.18 25.49 17.12
C GLY A 101 -1.04 26.10 17.93
N ILE A 102 0.22 25.94 17.48
CA ILE A 102 1.38 26.57 18.13
C ILE A 102 1.34 28.10 17.99
N ILE A 103 1.11 28.62 16.78
CA ILE A 103 1.10 30.06 16.50
C ILE A 103 -0.01 30.79 17.30
N ASN A 104 -1.16 30.14 17.50
CA ASN A 104 -2.30 30.69 18.23
C ASN A 104 -2.23 30.49 19.75
N GLY A 105 -1.08 30.13 20.32
CA GLY A 105 -0.87 30.05 21.76
C GLY A 105 -1.18 28.70 22.40
N GLY A 106 -1.25 27.66 21.59
CA GLY A 106 -1.52 26.30 22.05
C GLY A 106 -3.00 25.94 22.02
N ARG A 107 -3.34 24.80 22.61
CA ARG A 107 -4.72 24.29 22.68
C ARG A 107 -4.98 23.70 24.06
N ASP A 108 -6.04 24.17 24.70
CA ASP A 108 -6.48 23.54 25.95
C ASP A 108 -7.32 22.32 25.63
N ILE A 109 -6.95 21.18 26.21
CA ILE A 109 -7.59 19.88 26.01
C ILE A 109 -7.95 19.27 27.36
N GLU A 110 -8.97 18.41 27.35
CA GLU A 110 -9.36 17.67 28.55
C GLU A 110 -8.43 16.45 28.74
N LEU A 111 -7.32 16.67 29.48
CA LEU A 111 -6.26 15.66 29.66
C LEU A 111 -6.78 14.34 30.25
N GLY A 112 -7.77 14.37 31.15
CA GLY A 112 -8.34 13.16 31.72
C GLY A 112 -8.90 12.22 30.67
N LEU A 113 -9.72 12.74 29.76
CA LEU A 113 -10.38 11.95 28.72
C LEU A 113 -9.38 11.41 27.69
N VAL A 114 -8.42 12.23 27.25
CA VAL A 114 -7.42 11.82 26.24
C VAL A 114 -6.45 10.77 26.76
N ILE A 115 -6.07 10.84 28.06
CA ILE A 115 -5.22 9.84 28.71
C ILE A 115 -5.97 8.51 28.84
N ILE A 116 -7.23 8.54 29.24
CA ILE A 116 -8.08 7.33 29.33
C ILE A 116 -8.20 6.70 27.94
N TYR A 117 -8.50 7.49 26.91
CA TYR A 117 -8.56 7.01 25.52
C TYR A 117 -7.24 6.33 25.12
N ALA A 118 -6.12 7.03 25.21
CA ALA A 118 -4.83 6.52 24.81
C ALA A 118 -4.42 5.26 25.58
N ALA A 119 -4.68 5.20 26.89
CA ALA A 119 -4.40 4.03 27.71
C ALA A 119 -5.25 2.81 27.32
N VAL A 120 -6.55 3.00 27.16
CA VAL A 120 -7.48 1.93 26.77
C VAL A 120 -7.11 1.37 25.38
N PHE A 121 -6.92 2.25 24.40
CA PHE A 121 -6.63 1.79 23.03
C PHE A 121 -5.23 1.21 22.88
N THR A 122 -4.22 1.72 23.58
CA THR A 122 -2.91 1.06 23.68
C THR A 122 -3.06 -0.40 24.12
N VAL A 123 -3.85 -0.64 25.19
CA VAL A 123 -4.07 -2.02 25.70
C VAL A 123 -4.85 -2.86 24.69
N VAL A 124 -5.92 -2.33 24.10
CA VAL A 124 -6.77 -3.03 23.12
C VAL A 124 -5.96 -3.42 21.88
N GLU A 125 -5.19 -2.50 21.34
CA GLU A 125 -4.40 -2.70 20.12
C GLU A 125 -3.27 -3.71 20.32
N PHE A 126 -2.52 -3.62 21.43
CA PHE A 126 -1.53 -4.65 21.77
C PHE A 126 -2.17 -6.01 22.05
N ALA A 127 -3.26 -6.06 22.78
CA ALA A 127 -3.97 -7.31 23.02
C ALA A 127 -4.42 -7.95 21.70
N TYR A 128 -4.97 -7.15 20.79
CA TYR A 128 -5.38 -7.66 19.49
C TYR A 128 -4.20 -8.05 18.60
N PHE A 129 -3.10 -7.28 18.61
CA PHE A 129 -1.85 -7.64 17.94
C PHE A 129 -1.35 -9.01 18.38
N PHE A 130 -1.26 -9.27 19.70
CA PHE A 130 -0.81 -10.56 20.20
C PHE A 130 -1.79 -11.70 19.86
N TYR A 131 -3.09 -11.45 19.94
CA TYR A 131 -4.12 -12.39 19.54
C TYR A 131 -4.01 -12.79 18.06
N VAL A 132 -3.91 -11.83 17.16
CA VAL A 132 -3.73 -12.07 15.72
C VAL A 132 -2.43 -12.82 15.45
N ARG A 133 -1.32 -12.40 16.08
CA ARG A 133 -0.01 -13.05 15.95
C ARG A 133 -0.08 -14.52 16.35
N GLN A 134 -0.75 -14.85 17.45
CA GLN A 134 -0.92 -16.22 17.91
C GLN A 134 -1.75 -17.06 16.94
N ARG A 135 -2.85 -16.48 16.44
CA ARG A 135 -3.72 -17.15 15.47
C ARG A 135 -2.99 -17.37 14.14
N ASN A 136 -2.21 -16.40 13.67
CA ASN A 136 -1.50 -16.50 12.41
C ASN A 136 -0.35 -17.53 12.42
N ARG A 137 0.20 -17.88 13.58
CA ARG A 137 1.17 -18.98 13.69
C ARG A 137 0.62 -20.31 13.15
N LYS A 138 -0.71 -20.53 13.26
CA LYS A 138 -1.39 -21.73 12.74
C LYS A 138 -1.82 -21.55 11.27
N LEU A 139 -2.24 -20.35 10.88
CA LEU A 139 -2.79 -20.06 9.55
C LEU A 139 -1.69 -19.78 8.50
N LYS A 140 -0.52 -19.27 8.94
CA LYS A 140 0.62 -18.87 8.09
C LYS A 140 0.22 -18.01 6.89
N SER A 141 -0.79 -17.14 7.09
CA SER A 141 -1.31 -16.23 6.07
C SER A 141 -0.48 -14.95 6.03
N SER A 142 0.01 -14.58 4.84
CA SER A 142 0.70 -13.31 4.61
C SER A 142 -0.23 -12.10 4.74
N LEU A 143 -1.52 -12.23 4.38
CA LEU A 143 -2.52 -11.17 4.56
C LEU A 143 -2.73 -10.85 6.04
N ILE A 144 -2.88 -11.89 6.89
CA ILE A 144 -3.01 -11.69 8.34
C ILE A 144 -1.71 -11.14 8.92
N GLN A 145 -0.55 -11.55 8.41
CA GLN A 145 0.72 -11.00 8.86
C GLN A 145 0.80 -9.50 8.58
N PHE A 146 0.36 -9.06 7.41
CA PHE A 146 0.32 -7.65 7.04
C PHE A 146 -0.66 -6.86 7.94
N ASP A 147 -1.88 -7.37 8.14
CA ASP A 147 -2.86 -6.79 9.06
C ASP A 147 -2.31 -6.67 10.49
N ASN A 148 -1.58 -7.70 10.95
CA ASN A 148 -0.95 -7.70 12.27
C ASN A 148 0.15 -6.64 12.41
N ILE A 149 0.91 -6.35 11.35
CA ILE A 149 1.90 -5.25 11.34
C ILE A 149 1.19 -3.90 11.49
N SER A 150 0.05 -3.70 10.80
CA SER A 150 -0.75 -2.48 10.95
C SER A 150 -1.19 -2.28 12.41
N TRP A 151 -1.71 -3.32 13.08
CA TRP A 151 -2.05 -3.25 14.50
C TRP A 151 -0.88 -2.91 15.42
N LEU A 152 0.33 -3.37 15.09
CA LEU A 152 1.54 -2.99 15.84
C LEU A 152 1.86 -1.50 15.66
N VAL A 153 1.73 -0.99 14.43
CA VAL A 153 1.97 0.44 14.15
C VAL A 153 0.97 1.30 14.89
N ASP A 154 -0.32 0.95 14.85
CA ASP A 154 -1.37 1.67 15.58
C ASP A 154 -1.09 1.66 17.10
N ALA A 155 -0.75 0.50 17.67
CA ALA A 155 -0.39 0.39 19.09
C ALA A 155 0.82 1.26 19.47
N MET A 156 1.83 1.35 18.62
CA MET A 156 3.00 2.22 18.87
C MET A 156 2.64 3.71 18.80
N LEU A 157 1.73 4.11 17.90
CA LEU A 157 1.19 5.46 17.83
C LEU A 157 0.40 5.80 19.11
N SER A 158 -0.47 4.90 19.56
CA SER A 158 -1.24 5.06 20.81
C SER A 158 -0.32 5.19 22.04
N VAL A 159 0.80 4.43 22.12
CA VAL A 159 1.85 4.61 23.14
C VAL A 159 2.44 6.00 23.07
N GLY A 160 2.78 6.49 21.87
CA GLY A 160 3.31 7.84 21.68
C GLY A 160 2.35 8.92 22.19
N LEU A 161 1.06 8.80 21.86
CA LEU A 161 0.00 9.68 22.38
C LEU A 161 -0.08 9.62 23.89
N LEU A 162 -0.12 8.41 24.48
CA LEU A 162 -0.21 8.22 25.93
C LEU A 162 0.96 8.87 26.68
N ILE A 163 2.20 8.61 26.24
CA ILE A 163 3.40 9.22 26.85
C ILE A 163 3.32 10.73 26.78
N SER A 164 2.89 11.27 25.66
CA SER A 164 2.82 12.71 25.44
C SER A 164 1.76 13.39 26.29
N PHE A 165 0.56 12.80 26.43
CA PHE A 165 -0.48 13.32 27.30
C PHE A 165 -0.13 13.18 28.78
N LEU A 166 0.57 12.13 29.19
CA LEU A 166 1.12 12.01 30.54
C LEU A 166 2.17 13.09 30.82
N ALA A 167 3.03 13.42 29.84
CA ALA A 167 3.97 14.53 29.96
C ALA A 167 3.24 15.86 30.10
N ALA A 168 2.15 16.11 29.36
CA ALA A 168 1.31 17.29 29.50
C ALA A 168 0.68 17.40 30.93
N LEU A 169 0.21 16.27 31.46
CA LEU A 169 -0.36 16.18 32.80
C LEU A 169 0.72 16.53 33.85
N LEU A 170 1.93 16.00 33.71
CA LEU A 170 3.06 16.30 34.59
C LEU A 170 3.44 17.79 34.56
N LEU A 171 3.52 18.40 33.39
CA LEU A 171 3.77 19.83 33.23
C LEU A 171 2.70 20.66 33.95
N LYS A 172 1.42 20.30 33.80
CA LYS A 172 0.31 20.99 34.45
C LYS A 172 0.37 20.86 35.96
N SER A 173 0.71 19.66 36.48
CA SER A 173 0.83 19.42 37.95
C SER A 173 1.99 20.15 38.62
N GLN A 174 3.06 20.43 37.87
CA GLN A 174 4.25 21.16 38.36
C GLN A 174 4.14 22.69 38.20
N GLY A 175 2.99 23.21 37.81
CA GLY A 175 2.77 24.63 37.61
C GLY A 175 3.21 25.18 36.24
N TYR A 176 3.66 24.30 35.32
CA TYR A 176 4.05 24.66 33.94
C TYR A 176 2.89 24.52 32.98
N GLY A 177 1.65 24.77 33.41
CA GLY A 177 0.44 24.62 32.60
C GLY A 177 0.46 25.40 31.28
N GLN A 178 1.17 26.55 31.25
CA GLN A 178 1.39 27.33 30.03
C GLN A 178 2.11 26.58 28.90
N TRP A 179 2.89 25.54 29.23
CA TRP A 179 3.56 24.70 28.23
C TRP A 179 2.73 23.48 27.87
N ALA A 180 1.85 23.03 28.74
CA ALA A 180 0.99 21.85 28.49
C ALA A 180 0.07 22.04 27.29
N VAL A 181 -0.38 23.28 27.00
CA VAL A 181 -1.25 23.61 25.85
C VAL A 181 -0.60 23.39 24.48
N TYR A 182 0.74 23.30 24.42
CA TYR A 182 1.48 23.07 23.20
C TYR A 182 1.71 21.58 22.91
N VAL A 183 1.42 20.69 23.85
CA VAL A 183 1.71 19.26 23.72
C VAL A 183 0.88 18.66 22.59
N ASP A 184 -0.43 18.87 22.54
CA ASP A 184 -1.29 18.34 21.48
C ASP A 184 -0.92 18.87 20.08
N PRO A 185 -0.72 20.17 19.82
CA PRO A 185 -0.21 20.67 18.56
C PRO A 185 1.13 20.09 18.14
N LEU A 186 2.06 19.92 19.11
CA LEU A 186 3.38 19.35 18.83
C LEU A 186 3.30 17.88 18.41
N ILE A 187 2.51 17.08 19.14
CA ILE A 187 2.27 15.68 18.80
C ILE A 187 1.66 15.58 17.39
N LEU A 188 0.67 16.42 17.10
CA LEU A 188 0.01 16.42 15.80
C LEU A 188 1.01 16.68 14.66
N ILE A 189 1.96 17.59 14.83
CA ILE A 189 3.06 17.82 13.89
C ILE A 189 3.94 16.58 13.75
N VAL A 190 4.34 15.96 14.86
CA VAL A 190 5.19 14.76 14.86
C VAL A 190 4.50 13.61 14.16
N LEU A 191 3.22 13.35 14.47
CA LEU A 191 2.41 12.32 13.81
C LEU A 191 2.29 12.59 12.30
N ALA A 192 1.99 13.82 11.92
CA ALA A 192 1.91 14.22 10.51
C ALA A 192 3.23 13.96 9.77
N LEU A 193 4.36 14.37 10.33
CA LEU A 193 5.68 14.16 9.74
C LEU A 193 6.06 12.67 9.66
N THR A 194 5.66 11.85 10.61
CA THR A 194 5.90 10.40 10.57
C THR A 194 5.04 9.68 9.53
N MET A 195 3.86 10.24 9.18
CA MET A 195 2.96 9.67 8.17
C MET A 195 3.32 10.07 6.72
N LEU A 196 4.03 11.17 6.51
CA LEU A 196 4.41 11.62 5.16
C LEU A 196 5.28 10.60 4.39
N PRO A 197 6.36 10.02 4.95
CA PRO A 197 7.18 9.06 4.21
C PRO A 197 6.40 7.80 3.76
N PRO A 198 5.58 7.14 4.60
CA PRO A 198 4.70 6.06 4.14
C PRO A 198 3.75 6.49 3.01
N ALA A 199 3.12 7.67 3.14
CA ALA A 199 2.21 8.18 2.12
C ALA A 199 2.89 8.33 0.75
N PHE A 200 4.11 8.91 0.71
CA PHE A 200 4.89 9.01 -0.52
C PHE A 200 5.30 7.65 -1.09
N LYS A 201 5.67 6.68 -0.24
CA LYS A 201 6.04 5.32 -0.66
C LYS A 201 4.89 4.55 -1.27
N ILE A 202 3.65 4.85 -0.88
CA ILE A 202 2.44 4.25 -1.46
C ILE A 202 2.03 5.01 -2.73
N LEU A 203 1.92 6.34 -2.63
CA LEU A 203 1.41 7.20 -3.69
C LEU A 203 2.28 7.19 -4.95
N GLY A 204 3.60 7.30 -4.78
CA GLY A 204 4.53 7.40 -5.91
C GLY A 204 4.47 6.20 -6.85
N PRO A 205 4.70 4.96 -6.37
CA PRO A 205 4.58 3.77 -7.21
C PRO A 205 3.17 3.56 -7.77
N ALA A 206 2.12 3.79 -6.96
CA ALA A 206 0.74 3.65 -7.41
C ALA A 206 0.40 4.61 -8.56
N LEU A 207 0.89 5.85 -8.49
CA LEU A 207 0.72 6.83 -9.56
C LEU A 207 1.45 6.40 -10.84
N ARG A 208 2.69 5.90 -10.73
CA ARG A 208 3.44 5.36 -11.88
C ARG A 208 2.71 4.19 -12.54
N ASP A 209 2.18 3.26 -11.71
CA ASP A 209 1.44 2.09 -12.20
C ASP A 209 0.12 2.52 -12.90
N VAL A 210 -0.59 3.51 -12.37
CA VAL A 210 -1.83 4.04 -12.98
C VAL A 210 -1.55 4.79 -14.29
N LEU A 211 -0.46 5.56 -14.34
CA LEU A 211 -0.03 6.28 -15.55
C LEU A 211 0.62 5.36 -16.60
N GLY A 212 0.83 4.09 -16.29
CA GLY A 212 1.46 3.15 -17.20
C GLY A 212 2.95 3.38 -17.42
N ILE A 213 3.63 4.05 -16.47
CA ILE A 213 5.07 4.29 -16.55
C ILE A 213 5.80 2.97 -16.36
N ALA A 214 6.64 2.62 -17.33
CA ALA A 214 7.45 1.41 -17.29
C ALA A 214 8.33 1.36 -16.04
N PRO A 215 8.36 0.24 -15.28
CA PRO A 215 9.30 0.08 -14.18
C PRO A 215 10.72 -0.12 -14.72
N ASP A 216 11.66 0.74 -14.34
CA ASP A 216 13.04 0.72 -14.83
C ASP A 216 13.68 -0.68 -14.68
N THR A 217 13.51 -1.31 -13.52
CA THR A 217 14.07 -2.66 -13.24
C THR A 217 13.50 -3.76 -14.15
N LEU A 218 12.22 -3.68 -14.53
CA LEU A 218 11.58 -4.65 -15.42
C LEU A 218 12.00 -4.39 -16.87
N ASP A 219 12.08 -3.13 -17.29
CA ASP A 219 12.53 -2.75 -18.62
C ASP A 219 13.99 -3.17 -18.85
N ASP A 220 14.88 -2.87 -17.91
CA ASP A 220 16.27 -3.28 -17.95
C ASP A 220 16.42 -4.81 -18.02
N GLN A 221 15.64 -5.55 -17.25
CA GLN A 221 15.63 -7.02 -17.28
C GLN A 221 15.23 -7.55 -18.66
N VAL A 222 14.17 -6.98 -19.25
CA VAL A 222 13.67 -7.41 -20.56
C VAL A 222 14.70 -7.08 -21.63
N ARG A 223 15.30 -5.88 -21.60
CA ARG A 223 16.35 -5.47 -22.55
C ARG A 223 17.58 -6.39 -22.47
N GLN A 224 18.07 -6.69 -21.26
CA GLN A 224 19.21 -7.59 -21.09
C GLN A 224 18.95 -8.97 -21.69
N VAL A 225 17.76 -9.53 -21.47
CA VAL A 225 17.39 -10.83 -22.03
C VAL A 225 17.29 -10.78 -23.55
N MET A 226 16.71 -9.70 -24.09
CA MET A 226 16.49 -9.56 -25.53
C MET A 226 17.78 -9.20 -26.29
N ASP A 227 18.67 -8.42 -25.73
CA ASP A 227 19.99 -8.12 -26.31
C ASP A 227 20.84 -9.41 -26.44
N ALA A 228 20.79 -10.25 -25.38
CA ALA A 228 21.44 -11.55 -25.43
C ALA A 228 20.80 -12.47 -26.49
N ALA A 229 19.46 -12.57 -26.51
CA ALA A 229 18.75 -13.38 -27.51
C ALA A 229 18.96 -12.89 -28.94
N LYS A 230 19.00 -11.57 -29.16
CA LYS A 230 19.30 -10.96 -30.47
C LYS A 230 20.67 -11.42 -30.98
N THR A 231 21.67 -11.40 -30.14
CA THR A 231 23.03 -11.84 -30.49
C THR A 231 23.11 -13.34 -30.73
N GLU A 232 22.44 -14.13 -29.88
CA GLU A 232 22.46 -15.60 -29.90
C GLU A 232 21.75 -16.18 -31.12
N HIS A 233 20.59 -15.61 -31.48
CA HIS A 233 19.73 -16.12 -32.55
C HIS A 233 19.79 -15.31 -33.84
N GLY A 234 20.57 -14.23 -33.90
CA GLY A 234 20.74 -13.43 -35.12
C GLY A 234 19.50 -12.65 -35.53
N PHE A 235 18.75 -12.11 -34.56
CA PHE A 235 17.61 -11.24 -34.86
C PHE A 235 18.10 -9.89 -35.38
N ASP A 236 17.39 -9.30 -36.35
CA ASP A 236 17.71 -7.97 -36.86
C ASP A 236 17.51 -6.89 -35.79
N ASP A 237 16.34 -6.93 -35.14
CA ASP A 237 15.99 -5.98 -34.10
C ASP A 237 14.88 -6.52 -33.19
N TYR A 238 14.57 -5.78 -32.13
CA TYR A 238 13.39 -6.01 -31.31
C TYR A 238 12.85 -4.69 -30.74
N VAL A 239 11.56 -4.67 -30.40
CA VAL A 239 10.93 -3.61 -29.61
C VAL A 239 10.23 -4.26 -28.43
N SER A 240 10.41 -3.70 -27.25
CA SER A 240 9.75 -4.20 -26.04
C SER A 240 8.99 -3.09 -25.34
N TYR A 241 7.80 -3.44 -24.87
CA TYR A 241 6.94 -2.61 -24.03
C TYR A 241 6.67 -3.33 -22.73
N VAL A 242 6.92 -2.62 -21.63
CA VAL A 242 6.66 -3.16 -20.30
C VAL A 242 5.75 -2.25 -19.52
N GLN A 243 4.82 -2.82 -18.79
CA GLN A 243 3.90 -2.10 -17.94
C GLN A 243 3.60 -2.92 -16.70
N LYS A 244 3.32 -2.23 -15.59
CA LYS A 244 2.94 -2.87 -14.34
C LYS A 244 1.61 -2.30 -13.84
N HIS A 245 0.71 -3.19 -13.42
CA HIS A 245 -0.52 -2.83 -12.75
C HIS A 245 -0.60 -3.57 -11.41
N GLY A 246 -0.18 -2.91 -10.33
CA GLY A 246 -0.03 -3.53 -9.03
C GLY A 246 0.99 -4.66 -9.07
N ARG A 247 0.55 -5.89 -8.82
CA ARG A 247 1.41 -7.09 -8.92
C ARG A 247 1.52 -7.67 -10.33
N ALA A 248 0.62 -7.30 -11.25
CA ALA A 248 0.63 -7.82 -12.61
C ALA A 248 1.68 -7.11 -13.47
N ARG A 249 2.42 -7.90 -14.25
CA ARG A 249 3.46 -7.45 -15.17
C ARG A 249 3.02 -7.77 -16.59
N PHE A 250 2.93 -6.74 -17.42
CA PHE A 250 2.64 -6.87 -18.84
C PHE A 250 3.95 -6.65 -19.60
N ILE A 251 4.31 -7.61 -20.41
CA ILE A 251 5.54 -7.63 -21.20
C ILE A 251 5.14 -7.99 -22.62
N GLU A 252 5.34 -7.07 -23.56
CA GLU A 252 5.12 -7.28 -24.97
C GLU A 252 6.46 -7.12 -25.68
N ILE A 253 6.85 -8.12 -26.47
CA ILE A 253 8.10 -8.18 -27.21
C ILE A 253 7.78 -8.46 -28.67
N HIS A 254 8.26 -7.61 -29.55
CA HIS A 254 8.15 -7.76 -30.98
C HIS A 254 9.54 -7.96 -31.55
N VAL A 255 9.81 -9.14 -32.10
CA VAL A 255 11.10 -9.52 -32.66
C VAL A 255 11.05 -9.36 -34.17
N VAL A 256 12.02 -8.65 -34.72
CA VAL A 256 12.22 -8.52 -36.17
C VAL A 256 13.25 -9.54 -36.60
N LEU A 257 12.81 -10.47 -37.45
CA LEU A 257 13.66 -11.51 -38.03
C LEU A 257 14.26 -11.04 -39.37
N PRO A 258 15.49 -11.42 -39.71
CA PRO A 258 16.03 -11.22 -41.05
C PRO A 258 15.14 -11.82 -42.13
N ALA A 259 15.12 -11.24 -43.32
CA ALA A 259 14.29 -11.71 -44.42
C ALA A 259 14.63 -13.14 -44.86
N ASP A 260 15.85 -13.59 -44.66
CA ASP A 260 16.39 -14.90 -44.94
C ASP A 260 16.42 -15.83 -43.73
N TYR A 261 15.77 -15.46 -42.63
CA TYR A 261 15.72 -16.29 -41.43
C TYR A 261 15.11 -17.65 -41.69
N ALA A 262 15.88 -18.69 -41.49
CA ALA A 262 15.46 -20.05 -41.81
C ALA A 262 14.45 -20.59 -40.80
N LEU A 263 13.18 -20.47 -41.12
CA LEU A 263 12.08 -21.07 -40.35
C LEU A 263 11.56 -22.34 -41.07
N SER A 264 11.71 -23.48 -40.42
CA SER A 264 11.18 -24.75 -40.93
C SER A 264 9.70 -24.96 -40.55
N ASN A 265 9.29 -24.49 -39.38
CA ASN A 265 7.91 -24.61 -38.88
C ASN A 265 7.65 -23.64 -37.69
N VAL A 266 6.38 -23.51 -37.30
CA VAL A 266 5.94 -22.65 -36.17
C VAL A 266 6.51 -23.12 -34.85
N GLY A 267 6.77 -24.42 -34.68
CA GLY A 267 7.34 -24.96 -33.43
C GLY A 267 8.72 -24.38 -33.08
N GLN A 268 9.50 -23.92 -34.05
CA GLN A 268 10.76 -23.20 -33.78
C GLN A 268 10.51 -21.86 -33.12
N LEU A 269 9.46 -21.14 -33.54
CA LEU A 269 9.10 -19.86 -32.88
C LEU A 269 8.57 -20.11 -31.46
N ASP A 270 7.88 -21.22 -31.23
CA ASP A 270 7.43 -21.58 -29.87
C ASP A 270 8.59 -21.96 -28.97
N ALA A 271 9.61 -22.66 -29.49
CA ALA A 271 10.84 -22.95 -28.74
C ALA A 271 11.58 -21.64 -28.34
N LEU A 272 11.68 -20.66 -29.25
CA LEU A 272 12.25 -19.34 -28.93
C LEU A 272 11.44 -18.58 -27.89
N ARG A 273 10.10 -18.64 -27.96
CA ARG A 273 9.21 -18.06 -26.93
C ARG A 273 9.46 -18.68 -25.56
N GLU A 274 9.58 -20.01 -25.52
CA GLU A 274 9.80 -20.74 -24.26
C GLU A 274 11.16 -20.39 -23.64
N GLU A 275 12.21 -20.32 -24.47
CA GLU A 275 13.56 -19.91 -24.03
C GLU A 275 13.57 -18.50 -23.47
N ILE A 276 13.06 -17.50 -24.22
CA ILE A 276 12.98 -16.10 -23.77
C ILE A 276 12.14 -16.01 -22.49
N SER A 277 10.99 -16.70 -22.46
CA SER A 277 10.11 -16.74 -21.30
C SER A 277 10.81 -17.30 -20.05
N ALA A 278 11.65 -18.34 -20.19
CA ALA A 278 12.41 -18.95 -19.12
C ALA A 278 13.48 -17.98 -18.57
N LYS A 279 14.19 -17.26 -19.46
CA LYS A 279 15.19 -16.24 -19.09
C LYS A 279 14.56 -15.03 -18.38
N LEU A 280 13.28 -14.69 -18.66
CA LEU A 280 12.51 -13.65 -17.97
C LEU A 280 11.96 -14.10 -16.61
N GLY A 281 12.22 -15.33 -16.19
CA GLY A 281 11.81 -15.90 -14.91
C GLY A 281 10.61 -16.85 -15.02
N LYS A 282 10.27 -17.47 -13.88
CA LYS A 282 9.18 -18.46 -13.85
C LYS A 282 7.83 -17.84 -14.23
N PRO A 283 7.03 -18.51 -15.08
CA PRO A 283 5.66 -18.12 -15.35
C PRO A 283 4.84 -18.09 -14.06
N ASP A 284 4.09 -17.01 -13.85
CA ASP A 284 3.11 -16.90 -12.77
C ASP A 284 1.80 -16.29 -13.31
N ALA A 285 0.74 -16.41 -12.54
CA ALA A 285 -0.59 -15.91 -12.94
C ALA A 285 -0.66 -14.37 -13.07
N ALA A 286 0.36 -13.66 -12.57
CA ALA A 286 0.44 -12.20 -12.63
C ALA A 286 1.39 -11.71 -13.75
N ARG A 287 1.91 -12.62 -14.59
CA ARG A 287 2.74 -12.26 -15.74
C ARG A 287 1.96 -12.46 -17.04
N TRP A 288 1.70 -11.37 -17.74
CA TRP A 288 1.22 -11.39 -19.13
C TRP A 288 2.43 -11.19 -20.03
N LEU A 289 2.74 -12.20 -20.86
CA LEU A 289 3.86 -12.17 -21.80
C LEU A 289 3.35 -12.46 -23.20
N THR A 290 3.60 -11.52 -24.11
CA THR A 290 3.36 -11.67 -25.54
C THR A 290 4.70 -11.55 -26.27
N ILE A 291 5.04 -12.53 -27.12
CA ILE A 291 6.22 -12.47 -27.97
C ILE A 291 5.75 -12.70 -29.40
N SER A 292 5.84 -11.70 -30.24
CA SER A 292 5.55 -11.78 -31.66
C SER A 292 6.83 -11.77 -32.49
N PHE A 293 6.78 -12.42 -33.64
CA PHE A 293 7.87 -12.43 -34.61
C PHE A 293 7.36 -11.91 -35.93
N THR A 294 8.14 -11.05 -36.58
CA THR A 294 7.81 -10.47 -37.89
C THR A 294 9.06 -10.30 -38.74
N GLY A 295 8.95 -10.41 -40.06
CA GLY A 295 10.01 -10.03 -41.00
C GLY A 295 9.92 -8.58 -41.49
N ASP A 296 8.89 -7.82 -41.04
CA ASP A 296 8.69 -6.44 -41.50
C ASP A 296 8.52 -5.50 -40.31
N ARG A 297 9.44 -4.54 -40.21
CA ARG A 297 9.51 -3.58 -39.09
C ARG A 297 8.24 -2.74 -38.92
N LYS A 298 7.41 -2.58 -39.93
CA LYS A 298 6.14 -1.83 -39.80
C LYS A 298 5.15 -2.44 -38.80
N TRP A 299 5.32 -3.73 -38.43
CA TRP A 299 4.46 -4.44 -37.47
C TRP A 299 4.93 -4.34 -36.02
N VAL A 300 6.00 -3.62 -35.74
CA VAL A 300 6.57 -3.43 -34.39
C VAL A 300 6.50 -1.97 -33.92
N ALA A 301 5.76 -1.11 -34.62
CA ALA A 301 5.58 0.31 -34.29
C ALA A 301 4.35 0.53 -33.42
#